data_d23fe7e47dd9a16a2d38f75f1ceb873e
#
_entry.id   d23fe7e47dd9a16a2d38f75f1ceb873e
#
_cell.length_a   1.000
_cell.length_b   1.000
_cell.length_c   1.000
_cell.angle_alpha   90.00
_cell.angle_beta   90.00
_cell.angle_gamma   90.00
#
_symmetry.space_group_name_H-M   'P 1'
#
loop_
_entity.id
_entity.type
_entity.pdbx_description
1 polymer ?
#
loop_
_entity_poly.entity_id
_entity_poly.type
_entity_poly.pdbx_seq_one_letter_code
_entity_poly.pdbx_strand_id
1 'polypeptide(L)'
;MRKIYVTGLGVISGIGKGVEENLDSLKAGKHGMGKITLFPTALDVPVSEVKQSNEELKKLLSLPSGKTYSRTALLGLWAAQGAARDAELDFTSPRIGLISSTSIGGMDASERFYASFREDNRKGRLRDIISHDCGSSTEMIAAYLGVKGTVTTLSTACSSAANAIMLGARLIRHGYLDTVLVGGTDALCRFTLNGFNSLMILDKEHCRPFDRTRAGLNLGEGAGYLVLQSEKSLTKAPYCELSGYANANEAYHQTGSSPDGNGPFLSMSQAIASAGLTAGAIDYINVHGTGTPSNDASEGKAIRRIFDTRIPPFSSVKAFIGHTLGASEGIEAVYSVLSIRHGLIYPNLNFHLSDEESGLIPETVFRSGLPIRHVLSNSFGFGGNNSSLVFSTLNR
;
A
#
# COMPACT_ATOMS: atom_id res chain seq x y z
N MET A 1 2.10 -27.43 -1.59
CA MET A 1 2.78 -26.18 -1.99
C MET A 1 3.55 -25.65 -0.80
N ARG A 2 4.67 -24.90 -1.02
CA ARG A 2 5.40 -24.26 0.09
C ARG A 2 4.54 -23.18 0.72
N LYS A 3 4.48 -23.15 2.05
CA LYS A 3 3.87 -22.06 2.81
C LYS A 3 4.74 -20.81 2.74
N ILE A 4 4.11 -19.67 2.87
CA ILE A 4 4.77 -18.36 2.78
C ILE A 4 4.45 -17.60 4.04
N TYR A 5 5.47 -17.30 4.81
CA TYR A 5 5.36 -16.67 6.10
C TYR A 5 5.78 -15.20 6.06
N VAL A 6 5.07 -14.36 6.80
CA VAL A 6 5.43 -12.96 7.00
C VAL A 6 6.25 -12.87 8.29
N THR A 7 7.50 -12.41 8.18
CA THR A 7 8.44 -12.37 9.31
C THR A 7 8.94 -10.96 9.65
N GLY A 8 8.77 -9.99 8.75
CA GLY A 8 9.18 -8.62 8.98
C GLY A 8 8.19 -7.62 8.44
N LEU A 9 8.03 -6.51 9.17
CA LEU A 9 7.13 -5.41 8.86
C LEU A 9 7.88 -4.08 8.91
N GLY A 10 7.66 -3.24 7.90
CA GLY A 10 8.18 -1.87 7.89
C GLY A 10 7.20 -0.93 7.21
N VAL A 11 6.97 0.22 7.82
CA VAL A 11 6.00 1.21 7.32
C VAL A 11 6.42 2.62 7.68
N ILE A 12 6.11 3.55 6.80
CA ILE A 12 6.10 5.00 7.04
C ILE A 12 4.91 5.61 6.31
N SER A 13 4.16 6.46 6.99
CA SER A 13 3.00 7.14 6.43
C SER A 13 2.78 8.49 7.10
N GLY A 14 1.75 9.23 6.70
CA GLY A 14 1.39 10.51 7.33
C GLY A 14 0.99 10.40 8.81
N ILE A 15 0.77 9.19 9.33
CA ILE A 15 0.40 8.95 10.75
C ILE A 15 1.53 8.33 11.59
N GLY A 16 2.69 8.03 11.00
CA GLY A 16 3.82 7.51 11.77
C GLY A 16 5.00 7.07 10.91
N LYS A 17 6.19 7.09 11.51
CA LYS A 17 7.46 6.70 10.86
C LYS A 17 7.92 5.26 11.18
N GLY A 18 7.04 4.42 11.68
CA GLY A 18 7.32 3.02 12.02
C GLY A 18 6.04 2.31 12.40
N VAL A 19 6.13 1.00 12.64
CA VAL A 19 4.97 0.14 12.93
C VAL A 19 4.22 0.62 14.17
N GLU A 20 4.93 0.93 15.26
CA GLU A 20 4.33 1.34 16.53
C GLU A 20 3.58 2.67 16.41
N GLU A 21 4.20 3.73 15.84
CA GLU A 21 3.56 5.04 15.69
C GLU A 21 2.31 4.97 14.81
N ASN A 22 2.35 4.18 13.72
CA ASN A 22 1.20 3.94 12.87
C ASN A 22 0.08 3.22 13.63
N LEU A 23 0.43 2.16 14.36
CA LEU A 23 -0.53 1.39 15.15
C LEU A 23 -1.21 2.24 16.24
N ASP A 24 -0.45 3.06 16.95
CA ASP A 24 -0.98 3.96 17.97
C ASP A 24 -1.91 5.03 17.38
N SER A 25 -1.57 5.57 16.22
CA SER A 25 -2.42 6.52 15.50
C SER A 25 -3.72 5.86 15.04
N LEU A 26 -3.67 4.63 14.50
CA LEU A 26 -4.86 3.86 14.10
C LEU A 26 -5.77 3.55 15.31
N LYS A 27 -5.19 3.14 16.44
CA LYS A 27 -5.94 2.91 17.70
C LYS A 27 -6.62 4.17 18.22
N ALA A 28 -5.92 5.30 18.13
CA ALA A 28 -6.41 6.59 18.60
C ALA A 28 -7.40 7.28 17.64
N GLY A 29 -7.66 6.72 16.46
CA GLY A 29 -8.46 7.37 15.42
C GLY A 29 -7.79 8.62 14.84
N LYS A 30 -6.46 8.77 14.98
CA LYS A 30 -5.72 9.96 14.57
C LYS A 30 -5.30 9.85 13.10
N HIS A 31 -5.86 10.71 12.25
CA HIS A 31 -5.51 10.78 10.83
C HIS A 31 -4.33 11.72 10.55
N GLY A 32 -3.67 11.52 9.40
CA GLY A 32 -2.56 12.33 8.92
C GLY A 32 -2.96 13.47 7.97
N MET A 33 -4.26 13.61 7.70
CA MET A 33 -4.78 14.61 6.75
C MET A 33 -4.49 16.04 7.19
N GLY A 34 -4.04 16.87 6.27
CA GLY A 34 -3.76 18.28 6.49
C GLY A 34 -3.48 19.02 5.18
N LYS A 35 -3.05 20.27 5.29
CA LYS A 35 -2.66 21.09 4.14
C LYS A 35 -1.32 20.59 3.58
N ILE A 36 -1.14 20.78 2.27
CA ILE A 36 0.11 20.46 1.57
C ILE A 36 1.21 21.42 2.02
N THR A 37 2.34 20.86 2.46
CA THR A 37 3.52 21.64 2.87
C THR A 37 4.78 21.32 2.06
N LEU A 38 4.80 20.20 1.35
CA LEU A 38 5.95 19.72 0.57
C LEU A 38 6.27 20.59 -0.65
N PHE A 39 5.26 21.21 -1.23
CA PHE A 39 5.40 22.07 -2.40
C PHE A 39 4.27 23.11 -2.49
N PRO A 40 4.49 24.28 -3.11
CA PRO A 40 3.44 25.26 -3.33
C PRO A 40 2.42 24.76 -4.37
N THR A 41 1.15 24.94 -4.06
CA THR A 41 0.01 24.62 -4.93
C THR A 41 -1.13 25.61 -4.69
N ALA A 42 -1.96 25.82 -5.71
CA ALA A 42 -3.21 26.58 -5.58
C ALA A 42 -4.40 25.69 -5.18
N LEU A 43 -4.21 24.37 -5.12
CA LEU A 43 -5.26 23.43 -4.74
C LEU A 43 -5.40 23.41 -3.21
N ASP A 44 -6.60 23.66 -2.74
CA ASP A 44 -6.96 23.55 -1.32
C ASP A 44 -7.71 22.23 -1.09
N VAL A 45 -6.93 21.15 -1.01
CA VAL A 45 -7.42 19.78 -0.78
C VAL A 45 -6.58 19.13 0.32
N PRO A 46 -7.19 18.33 1.22
CA PRO A 46 -6.45 17.60 2.24
C PRO A 46 -5.55 16.52 1.62
N VAL A 47 -4.35 16.39 2.17
CA VAL A 47 -3.42 15.29 1.84
C VAL A 47 -2.79 14.73 3.11
N SER A 48 -2.26 13.53 3.03
CA SER A 48 -1.52 12.92 4.15
C SER A 48 -0.03 12.87 3.82
N GLU A 49 0.73 13.81 4.39
CA GLU A 49 2.18 13.92 4.22
C GLU A 49 2.92 13.22 5.36
N VAL A 50 4.00 12.54 5.04
CA VAL A 50 4.98 12.08 6.03
C VAL A 50 5.67 13.30 6.66
N LYS A 51 5.69 13.36 7.97
CA LYS A 51 6.12 14.56 8.72
C LYS A 51 7.61 14.87 8.60
N GLN A 52 8.43 13.87 8.29
CA GLN A 52 9.87 14.03 8.11
C GLN A 52 10.21 14.67 6.76
N SER A 53 11.04 15.70 6.79
CA SER A 53 11.65 16.27 5.59
C SER A 53 12.65 15.30 4.94
N ASN A 54 13.00 15.55 3.68
CA ASN A 54 14.01 14.75 2.99
C ASN A 54 15.37 14.78 3.70
N GLU A 55 15.75 15.91 4.28
CA GLU A 55 17.03 16.05 4.98
C GLU A 55 17.01 15.29 6.32
N GLU A 56 15.89 15.30 7.03
CA GLU A 56 15.72 14.48 8.24
C GLU A 56 15.78 12.99 7.92
N LEU A 57 15.09 12.54 6.85
CA LEU A 57 15.14 11.13 6.41
C LEU A 57 16.55 10.72 6.02
N LYS A 58 17.29 11.55 5.27
CA LYS A 58 18.69 11.29 4.92
C LYS A 58 19.58 11.13 6.16
N LYS A 59 19.40 12.02 7.16
CA LYS A 59 20.13 11.97 8.42
C LYS A 59 19.83 10.70 9.20
N LEU A 60 18.54 10.37 9.34
CA LEU A 60 18.09 9.16 10.05
C LEU A 60 18.59 7.88 9.40
N LEU A 61 18.66 7.85 8.06
CA LEU A 61 19.19 6.75 7.27
C LEU A 61 20.73 6.75 7.15
N SER A 62 21.41 7.74 7.73
CA SER A 62 22.87 7.89 7.63
C SER A 62 23.37 7.90 6.18
N LEU A 63 22.63 8.53 5.28
CA LEU A 63 22.96 8.57 3.85
C LEU A 63 24.07 9.58 3.56
N PRO A 64 24.97 9.31 2.59
CA PRO A 64 26.08 10.19 2.26
C PRO A 64 25.59 11.56 1.75
N SER A 65 26.22 12.62 2.22
CA SER A 65 26.04 13.96 1.71
C SER A 65 26.49 14.04 0.24
N GLY A 66 25.75 14.76 -0.59
CA GLY A 66 26.10 14.95 -2.00
C GLY A 66 25.47 13.96 -2.98
N LYS A 67 24.86 12.88 -2.51
CA LYS A 67 24.03 11.99 -3.34
C LYS A 67 22.58 12.49 -3.38
N THR A 68 21.99 12.49 -4.56
CA THR A 68 20.58 12.86 -4.72
C THR A 68 19.69 11.64 -4.54
N TYR A 69 18.61 11.81 -3.76
CA TYR A 69 17.57 10.82 -3.55
C TYR A 69 16.23 11.47 -3.85
N SER A 70 15.34 10.75 -4.55
CA SER A 70 13.93 11.12 -4.61
C SER A 70 13.27 10.90 -3.26
N ARG A 71 12.18 11.62 -2.97
CA ARG A 71 11.39 11.38 -1.76
C ARG A 71 10.84 9.96 -1.73
N THR A 72 10.37 9.45 -2.89
CA THR A 72 9.95 8.06 -3.06
C THR A 72 11.02 7.08 -2.58
N ALA A 73 12.29 7.28 -2.99
CA ALA A 73 13.38 6.42 -2.54
C ALA A 73 13.64 6.52 -1.04
N LEU A 74 13.58 7.73 -0.45
CA LEU A 74 13.81 7.92 0.99
C LEU A 74 12.74 7.23 1.85
N LEU A 75 11.47 7.35 1.46
CA LEU A 75 10.37 6.66 2.14
C LEU A 75 10.52 5.13 2.03
N GLY A 76 10.84 4.65 0.82
CA GLY A 76 11.09 3.23 0.57
C GLY A 76 12.27 2.68 1.35
N LEU A 77 13.40 3.40 1.40
CA LEU A 77 14.58 3.04 2.20
C LEU A 77 14.23 2.88 3.68
N TRP A 78 13.47 3.83 4.23
CA TRP A 78 13.06 3.78 5.63
C TRP A 78 12.22 2.55 5.95
N ALA A 79 11.16 2.31 5.19
CA ALA A 79 10.26 1.19 5.43
C ALA A 79 10.91 -0.17 5.14
N ALA A 80 11.67 -0.27 4.03
CA ALA A 80 12.39 -1.49 3.66
C ALA A 80 13.44 -1.87 4.70
N GLN A 81 14.22 -0.90 5.21
CA GLN A 81 15.17 -1.13 6.30
C GLN A 81 14.45 -1.58 7.58
N GLY A 82 13.28 -0.97 7.89
CA GLY A 82 12.45 -1.36 9.03
C GLY A 82 12.04 -2.81 8.95
N ALA A 83 11.49 -3.25 7.82
CA ALA A 83 11.07 -4.64 7.60
C ALA A 83 12.26 -5.62 7.66
N ALA A 84 13.39 -5.25 7.06
CA ALA A 84 14.59 -6.07 7.08
C ALA A 84 15.15 -6.27 8.49
N ARG A 85 15.19 -5.19 9.29
CA ARG A 85 15.62 -5.25 10.70
C ARG A 85 14.66 -6.07 11.54
N ASP A 86 13.35 -5.89 11.37
CA ASP A 86 12.34 -6.66 12.08
C ASP A 86 12.44 -8.16 11.79
N ALA A 87 12.76 -8.54 10.55
CA ALA A 87 13.00 -9.93 10.17
C ALA A 87 14.42 -10.43 10.46
N GLU A 88 15.31 -9.62 11.03
CA GLU A 88 16.71 -9.98 11.28
C GLU A 88 17.44 -10.48 10.01
N LEU A 89 17.19 -9.82 8.86
CA LEU A 89 17.75 -10.24 7.58
C LEU A 89 19.22 -9.84 7.40
N ASP A 90 20.00 -10.79 6.92
CA ASP A 90 21.32 -10.60 6.34
C ASP A 90 21.28 -10.87 4.84
N PHE A 91 21.50 -9.85 4.02
CA PHE A 91 21.43 -9.90 2.55
C PHE A 91 22.66 -10.54 1.88
N THR A 92 23.43 -11.36 2.57
CA THR A 92 24.60 -12.05 2.00
C THR A 92 24.22 -13.16 1.01
N SER A 93 23.05 -13.76 1.16
CA SER A 93 22.57 -14.85 0.30
C SER A 93 21.96 -14.35 -1.01
N PRO A 94 22.35 -14.93 -2.18
CA PRO A 94 21.71 -14.64 -3.46
C PRO A 94 20.26 -15.16 -3.55
N ARG A 95 19.79 -15.94 -2.58
CA ARG A 95 18.41 -16.41 -2.49
C ARG A 95 17.50 -15.48 -1.70
N ILE A 96 18.00 -14.29 -1.34
CA ILE A 96 17.20 -13.20 -0.77
C ILE A 96 17.01 -12.14 -1.86
N GLY A 97 15.76 -11.86 -2.23
CA GLY A 97 15.41 -10.88 -3.26
C GLY A 97 14.75 -9.63 -2.70
N LEU A 98 14.67 -8.61 -3.54
CA LEU A 98 13.88 -7.39 -3.34
C LEU A 98 12.92 -7.22 -4.53
N ILE A 99 11.63 -7.12 -4.23
CA ILE A 99 10.62 -6.74 -5.21
C ILE A 99 9.89 -5.52 -4.66
N SER A 100 10.21 -4.38 -5.22
CA SER A 100 9.61 -3.11 -4.84
C SER A 100 8.61 -2.64 -5.88
N SER A 101 7.77 -1.70 -5.52
CA SER A 101 6.83 -1.10 -6.44
C SER A 101 6.69 0.40 -6.22
N THR A 102 6.31 1.10 -7.28
CA THR A 102 5.98 2.52 -7.27
C THR A 102 5.14 2.86 -8.50
N SER A 103 4.26 3.84 -8.39
CA SER A 103 3.50 4.37 -9.54
C SER A 103 4.18 5.58 -10.18
N ILE A 104 4.99 6.33 -9.42
CA ILE A 104 5.50 7.62 -9.85
C ILE A 104 7.03 7.69 -9.95
N GLY A 105 7.75 6.72 -9.39
CA GLY A 105 9.22 6.75 -9.38
C GLY A 105 9.77 8.03 -8.74
N GLY A 106 10.75 8.64 -9.38
CA GLY A 106 11.41 9.88 -8.93
C GLY A 106 10.78 11.17 -9.47
N MET A 107 9.48 11.21 -9.68
CA MET A 107 8.77 12.36 -10.24
C MET A 107 8.97 13.64 -9.41
N ASP A 108 9.01 13.54 -8.08
CA ASP A 108 9.28 14.67 -7.18
C ASP A 108 10.62 15.37 -7.45
N ALA A 109 11.65 14.60 -7.82
CA ALA A 109 12.95 15.15 -8.19
C ALA A 109 12.93 15.75 -9.60
N SER A 110 12.26 15.09 -10.53
CA SER A 110 12.11 15.54 -11.92
C SER A 110 11.34 16.87 -12.03
N GLU A 111 10.32 17.08 -11.21
CA GLU A 111 9.57 18.34 -11.14
C GLU A 111 10.46 19.52 -10.73
N ARG A 112 11.37 19.32 -9.74
CA ARG A 112 12.31 20.35 -9.32
C ARG A 112 13.28 20.72 -10.43
N PHE A 113 13.78 19.73 -11.15
CA PHE A 113 14.60 19.96 -12.33
C PHE A 113 13.82 20.76 -13.38
N TYR A 114 12.62 20.32 -13.73
CA TYR A 114 11.81 20.92 -14.79
C TYR A 114 11.45 22.37 -14.48
N ALA A 115 11.17 22.72 -13.23
CA ALA A 115 10.91 24.11 -12.83
C ALA A 115 12.11 25.03 -13.16
N SER A 116 13.34 24.62 -12.78
CA SER A 116 14.55 25.39 -13.09
C SER A 116 14.87 25.43 -14.57
N PHE A 117 14.66 24.32 -15.29
CA PHE A 117 14.88 24.21 -16.72
C PHE A 117 13.92 25.11 -17.55
N ARG A 118 12.69 25.27 -17.11
CA ARG A 118 11.71 26.16 -17.74
C ARG A 118 12.09 27.63 -17.62
N GLU A 119 12.71 28.03 -16.50
CA GLU A 119 13.19 29.42 -16.33
C GLU A 119 14.37 29.74 -17.27
N ASP A 120 15.30 28.82 -17.38
CA ASP A 120 16.49 28.88 -18.25
C ASP A 120 16.91 27.44 -18.58
N ASN A 121 16.92 27.08 -19.85
CA ASN A 121 17.25 25.75 -20.34
C ASN A 121 18.72 25.33 -20.07
N ARG A 122 19.56 26.21 -19.53
CA ARG A 122 20.90 25.92 -19.04
C ARG A 122 20.94 25.65 -17.54
N LYS A 123 19.82 25.86 -16.83
CA LYS A 123 19.68 25.61 -15.40
C LYS A 123 19.09 24.21 -15.16
N GLY A 124 19.16 23.79 -13.91
CA GLY A 124 18.73 22.46 -13.47
C GLY A 124 19.91 21.49 -13.34
N ARG A 125 19.80 20.61 -12.39
CA ARG A 125 20.84 19.60 -12.12
C ARG A 125 20.43 18.28 -12.75
N LEU A 126 21.11 17.84 -13.81
CA LEU A 126 20.80 16.57 -14.51
C LEU A 126 20.72 15.37 -13.57
N ARG A 127 21.47 15.37 -12.47
CA ARG A 127 21.40 14.32 -11.44
C ARG A 127 19.99 14.18 -10.80
N ASP A 128 19.15 15.19 -10.87
CA ASP A 128 17.77 15.13 -10.35
C ASP A 128 16.84 14.34 -11.29
N ILE A 129 17.22 14.18 -12.57
CA ILE A 129 16.46 13.37 -13.53
C ILE A 129 16.85 11.90 -13.51
N ILE A 130 18.05 11.55 -13.03
CA ILE A 130 18.55 10.18 -13.01
C ILE A 130 17.61 9.27 -12.19
N SER A 131 16.93 9.81 -11.19
CA SER A 131 15.99 9.08 -10.36
C SER A 131 14.57 9.02 -10.90
N HIS A 132 14.34 9.45 -12.16
CA HIS A 132 12.99 9.52 -12.75
C HIS A 132 12.32 8.16 -12.89
N ASP A 133 13.05 7.18 -13.39
CA ASP A 133 12.52 5.83 -13.62
C ASP A 133 12.05 5.14 -12.34
N CYS A 134 10.95 4.39 -12.44
CA CYS A 134 10.41 3.62 -11.33
C CYS A 134 11.46 2.67 -10.71
N GLY A 135 12.33 2.08 -11.54
CA GLY A 135 13.40 1.18 -11.08
C GLY A 135 14.43 1.83 -10.19
N SER A 136 14.65 3.14 -10.35
CA SER A 136 15.70 3.86 -9.63
C SER A 136 15.54 3.81 -8.09
N SER A 137 14.29 3.93 -7.58
CA SER A 137 14.02 3.81 -6.15
C SER A 137 14.34 2.42 -5.62
N THR A 138 13.99 1.37 -6.37
CA THR A 138 14.28 -0.03 -6.02
C THR A 138 15.78 -0.32 -6.00
N GLU A 139 16.51 0.17 -6.99
CA GLU A 139 17.98 0.03 -7.05
C GLU A 139 18.67 0.73 -5.89
N MET A 140 18.20 1.91 -5.49
CA MET A 140 18.71 2.62 -4.32
C MET A 140 18.47 1.82 -3.03
N ILE A 141 17.30 1.21 -2.86
CA ILE A 141 16.97 0.36 -1.72
C ILE A 141 17.87 -0.89 -1.73
N ALA A 142 18.00 -1.56 -2.89
CA ALA A 142 18.83 -2.75 -3.03
C ALA A 142 20.31 -2.46 -2.69
N ALA A 143 20.85 -1.37 -3.22
CA ALA A 143 22.23 -0.94 -2.96
C ALA A 143 22.46 -0.60 -1.48
N TYR A 144 21.50 0.08 -0.84
CA TYR A 144 21.58 0.45 0.57
C TYR A 144 21.56 -0.76 1.50
N LEU A 145 20.68 -1.73 1.22
CA LEU A 145 20.55 -2.97 2.00
C LEU A 145 21.61 -4.02 1.64
N GLY A 146 22.33 -3.84 0.53
CA GLY A 146 23.34 -4.80 0.05
C GLY A 146 22.74 -6.07 -0.54
N VAL A 147 21.55 -6.00 -1.13
CA VAL A 147 20.86 -7.15 -1.75
C VAL A 147 21.72 -7.76 -2.86
N LYS A 148 21.94 -9.07 -2.80
CA LYS A 148 22.76 -9.83 -3.78
C LYS A 148 21.90 -10.67 -4.74
N GLY A 149 20.65 -10.93 -4.39
CA GLY A 149 19.74 -11.75 -5.17
C GLY A 149 18.94 -10.93 -6.20
N THR A 150 17.79 -11.46 -6.58
CA THR A 150 16.90 -10.83 -7.56
C THR A 150 16.38 -9.48 -7.08
N VAL A 151 16.53 -8.46 -7.92
CA VAL A 151 15.98 -7.11 -7.71
C VAL A 151 15.06 -6.79 -8.87
N THR A 152 13.82 -6.38 -8.58
CA THR A 152 12.88 -6.00 -9.63
C THR A 152 11.88 -4.95 -9.14
N THR A 153 11.34 -4.19 -10.09
CA THR A 153 10.34 -3.14 -9.83
C THR A 153 9.06 -3.46 -10.58
N LEU A 154 7.93 -3.27 -9.90
CA LEU A 154 6.60 -3.35 -10.50
C LEU A 154 5.89 -2.01 -10.47
N SER A 155 5.09 -1.75 -11.52
CA SER A 155 4.20 -0.60 -11.59
C SER A 155 2.90 -1.02 -12.25
N THR A 156 1.85 -1.15 -11.46
CA THR A 156 0.48 -1.51 -11.88
C THR A 156 -0.54 -0.59 -11.20
N ALA A 157 -0.25 0.71 -11.21
CA ALA A 157 -1.02 1.75 -10.52
C ALA A 157 -1.21 1.43 -9.03
N CYS A 158 -2.41 1.59 -8.48
CA CYS A 158 -2.67 1.43 -7.05
C CYS A 158 -2.44 0.00 -6.53
N SER A 159 -2.51 -1.01 -7.40
CA SER A 159 -2.27 -2.42 -7.04
C SER A 159 -0.79 -2.85 -7.09
N SER A 160 0.14 -1.91 -7.31
CA SER A 160 1.56 -2.20 -7.52
C SER A 160 2.17 -3.02 -6.38
N ALA A 161 1.97 -2.61 -5.11
CA ALA A 161 2.52 -3.31 -3.97
C ALA A 161 1.90 -4.69 -3.77
N ALA A 162 0.59 -4.86 -4.04
CA ALA A 162 -0.05 -6.18 -4.02
C ALA A 162 0.62 -7.13 -5.03
N ASN A 163 0.86 -6.66 -6.25
CA ASN A 163 1.53 -7.43 -7.28
C ASN A 163 3.00 -7.74 -6.93
N ALA A 164 3.71 -6.82 -6.26
CA ALA A 164 5.06 -7.07 -5.74
C ALA A 164 5.04 -8.18 -4.68
N ILE A 165 4.11 -8.13 -3.73
CA ILE A 165 3.90 -9.17 -2.72
C ILE A 165 3.58 -10.52 -3.37
N MET A 166 2.66 -10.53 -4.35
CA MET A 166 2.31 -11.75 -5.09
C MET A 166 3.47 -12.35 -5.88
N LEU A 167 4.28 -11.52 -6.54
CA LEU A 167 5.45 -12.00 -7.28
C LEU A 167 6.47 -12.62 -6.33
N GLY A 168 6.77 -11.96 -5.19
CA GLY A 168 7.66 -12.50 -4.16
C GLY A 168 7.15 -13.85 -3.63
N ALA A 169 5.86 -13.93 -3.36
CA ALA A 169 5.21 -15.16 -2.93
C ALA A 169 5.35 -16.29 -3.96
N ARG A 170 5.17 -16.00 -5.25
CA ARG A 170 5.35 -16.98 -6.34
C ARG A 170 6.79 -17.46 -6.43
N LEU A 171 7.77 -16.56 -6.33
CA LEU A 171 9.19 -16.93 -6.38
C LEU A 171 9.58 -17.87 -5.23
N ILE A 172 9.05 -17.63 -4.01
CA ILE A 172 9.24 -18.54 -2.88
C ILE A 172 8.52 -19.87 -3.13
N ARG A 173 7.26 -19.82 -3.54
CA ARG A 173 6.42 -21.03 -3.75
C ARG A 173 7.05 -21.99 -4.76
N HIS A 174 7.64 -21.45 -5.82
CA HIS A 174 8.33 -22.24 -6.86
C HIS A 174 9.80 -22.52 -6.55
N GLY A 175 10.32 -22.03 -5.44
CA GLY A 175 11.68 -22.32 -4.97
C GLY A 175 12.78 -21.57 -5.69
N TYR A 176 12.47 -20.48 -6.39
CA TYR A 176 13.48 -19.59 -6.97
C TYR A 176 14.19 -18.78 -5.90
N LEU A 177 13.46 -18.33 -4.90
CA LEU A 177 13.98 -17.62 -3.73
C LEU A 177 13.52 -18.30 -2.45
N ASP A 178 14.19 -18.01 -1.35
CA ASP A 178 13.82 -18.51 -0.02
C ASP A 178 13.27 -17.38 0.87
N THR A 179 13.74 -16.14 0.62
CA THR A 179 13.32 -14.92 1.32
C THR A 179 13.16 -13.80 0.31
N VAL A 180 12.13 -12.98 0.46
CA VAL A 180 11.92 -11.79 -0.38
C VAL A 180 11.41 -10.62 0.46
N LEU A 181 12.10 -9.49 0.34
CA LEU A 181 11.60 -8.20 0.82
C LEU A 181 10.67 -7.64 -0.28
N VAL A 182 9.40 -7.42 0.07
CA VAL A 182 8.35 -7.03 -0.88
C VAL A 182 7.57 -5.83 -0.38
N GLY A 183 7.13 -4.96 -1.26
CA GLY A 183 6.31 -3.81 -0.87
C GLY A 183 6.31 -2.70 -1.91
N GLY A 184 5.97 -1.49 -1.47
CA GLY A 184 5.90 -0.34 -2.35
C GLY A 184 6.13 0.99 -1.64
N THR A 185 6.43 2.00 -2.45
CA THR A 185 6.74 3.35 -2.00
C THR A 185 6.30 4.38 -3.03
N ASP A 186 5.58 5.41 -2.61
CA ASP A 186 5.24 6.57 -3.45
C ASP A 186 5.24 7.85 -2.61
N ALA A 187 5.75 8.93 -3.20
CA ALA A 187 5.76 10.26 -2.61
C ALA A 187 4.64 11.13 -3.17
N LEU A 188 4.22 12.13 -2.41
CA LEU A 188 3.39 13.22 -2.95
C LEU A 188 4.22 14.13 -3.86
N CYS A 189 3.66 14.47 -5.01
CA CYS A 189 4.24 15.42 -5.94
C CYS A 189 3.16 16.22 -6.69
N ARG A 190 3.56 17.33 -7.31
CA ARG A 190 2.63 18.19 -8.06
C ARG A 190 1.98 17.46 -9.22
N PHE A 191 2.75 16.62 -9.92
CA PHE A 191 2.25 15.86 -11.05
C PHE A 191 1.06 15.00 -10.66
N THR A 192 1.19 14.22 -9.60
CA THR A 192 0.09 13.36 -9.12
C THR A 192 -1.09 14.18 -8.62
N LEU A 193 -0.83 15.22 -7.82
CA LEU A 193 -1.90 16.08 -7.31
C LEU A 193 -2.71 16.72 -8.43
N ASN A 194 -2.04 17.34 -9.41
CA ASN A 194 -2.71 17.98 -10.54
C ASN A 194 -3.37 16.96 -11.47
N GLY A 195 -2.74 15.80 -11.68
CA GLY A 195 -3.30 14.69 -12.45
C GLY A 195 -4.63 14.22 -11.88
N PHE A 196 -4.66 13.90 -10.59
CA PHE A 196 -5.89 13.45 -9.91
C PHE A 196 -6.94 14.57 -9.84
N ASN A 197 -6.52 15.83 -9.68
CA ASN A 197 -7.43 16.96 -9.76
C ASN A 197 -8.05 17.10 -11.16
N SER A 198 -7.29 16.89 -12.21
CA SER A 198 -7.80 16.96 -13.60
C SER A 198 -8.81 15.85 -13.92
N LEU A 199 -8.72 14.73 -13.21
CA LEU A 199 -9.69 13.63 -13.27
C LEU A 199 -10.95 13.90 -12.43
N MET A 200 -10.98 15.01 -11.67
CA MET A 200 -12.09 15.41 -10.79
C MET A 200 -12.48 14.35 -9.74
N ILE A 201 -11.49 13.66 -9.20
CA ILE A 201 -11.69 12.58 -8.21
C ILE A 201 -11.10 12.88 -6.83
N LEU A 202 -10.59 14.10 -6.62
CA LEU A 202 -10.17 14.56 -5.30
C LEU A 202 -11.35 15.11 -4.50
N ASP A 203 -11.46 14.70 -3.23
CA ASP A 203 -12.39 15.32 -2.29
C ASP A 203 -11.76 16.60 -1.73
N LYS A 204 -12.55 17.67 -1.64
CA LYS A 204 -12.15 18.94 -0.99
C LYS A 204 -12.21 18.86 0.52
N GLU A 205 -12.92 17.86 1.04
CA GLU A 205 -12.99 17.52 2.45
C GLU A 205 -12.22 16.21 2.71
N HIS A 206 -12.23 15.72 3.93
CA HIS A 206 -11.66 14.41 4.25
C HIS A 206 -12.49 13.31 3.59
N CYS A 207 -11.84 12.38 2.91
CA CYS A 207 -12.50 11.30 2.20
C CYS A 207 -13.34 10.44 3.16
N ARG A 208 -14.44 9.91 2.63
CA ARG A 208 -15.49 9.19 3.35
C ARG A 208 -15.78 7.86 2.68
N PRO A 209 -14.89 6.87 2.79
CA PRO A 209 -15.11 5.60 2.12
C PRO A 209 -16.46 4.97 2.49
N PHE A 210 -17.19 4.50 1.50
CA PHE A 210 -18.51 3.88 1.59
C PHE A 210 -19.65 4.78 2.10
N ASP A 211 -19.39 6.03 2.44
CA ASP A 211 -20.45 6.97 2.83
C ASP A 211 -21.27 7.38 1.60
N ARG A 212 -22.57 7.62 1.80
CA ARG A 212 -23.49 8.10 0.73
C ARG A 212 -23.06 9.44 0.15
N THR A 213 -22.42 10.29 0.96
CA THR A 213 -21.97 11.63 0.56
C THR A 213 -20.52 11.66 0.07
N ARG A 214 -19.90 10.50 -0.15
CA ARG A 214 -18.52 10.41 -0.66
C ARG A 214 -18.37 11.15 -2.00
N ALA A 215 -17.34 11.95 -2.12
CA ALA A 215 -17.14 12.81 -3.29
C ALA A 215 -15.78 12.58 -4.00
N GLY A 216 -14.89 11.80 -3.40
CA GLY A 216 -13.55 11.56 -3.95
C GLY A 216 -12.59 11.02 -2.93
N LEU A 217 -11.34 10.91 -3.34
CA LEU A 217 -10.22 10.49 -2.50
C LEU A 217 -9.37 11.69 -2.05
N ASN A 218 -8.58 11.49 -1.01
CA ASN A 218 -7.44 12.36 -0.70
C ASN A 218 -6.15 11.61 -0.98
N LEU A 219 -5.14 12.29 -1.51
CA LEU A 219 -3.83 11.68 -1.73
C LEU A 219 -3.03 11.60 -0.44
N GLY A 220 -2.17 10.60 -0.37
CA GLY A 220 -1.16 10.45 0.67
C GLY A 220 0.17 10.01 0.08
N GLU A 221 1.19 9.98 0.93
CA GLU A 221 2.49 9.39 0.63
C GLU A 221 2.92 8.41 1.72
N GLY A 222 3.79 7.51 1.37
CA GLY A 222 4.34 6.55 2.31
C GLY A 222 5.02 5.36 1.65
N ALA A 223 5.40 4.42 2.48
CA ALA A 223 5.95 3.14 2.04
C ALA A 223 5.58 2.04 3.04
N GLY A 224 5.33 0.85 2.51
CA GLY A 224 5.08 -0.35 3.30
C GLY A 224 5.79 -1.55 2.71
N TYR A 225 6.51 -2.29 3.55
CA TYR A 225 7.26 -3.48 3.16
C TYR A 225 7.03 -4.64 4.12
N LEU A 226 6.99 -5.83 3.56
CA LEU A 226 6.95 -7.10 4.26
C LEU A 226 8.20 -7.91 3.92
N VAL A 227 8.64 -8.76 4.86
CA VAL A 227 9.55 -9.86 4.54
C VAL A 227 8.75 -11.14 4.45
N LEU A 228 8.82 -11.78 3.31
CA LEU A 228 8.25 -13.10 3.05
C LEU A 228 9.34 -14.16 3.10
N GLN A 229 9.10 -15.25 3.83
CA GLN A 229 10.03 -16.37 3.97
C GLN A 229 9.36 -17.72 3.75
N SER A 230 10.13 -18.66 3.19
CA SER A 230 9.79 -20.09 3.22
C SER A 230 10.06 -20.66 4.62
N GLU A 231 9.45 -21.78 4.97
CA GLU A 231 9.65 -22.42 6.27
C GLU A 231 11.12 -22.67 6.61
N LYS A 232 11.92 -23.11 5.63
CA LYS A 232 13.34 -23.42 5.82
C LYS A 232 14.24 -22.19 6.01
N SER A 233 13.76 -20.98 5.72
CA SER A 233 14.51 -19.74 5.83
C SER A 233 14.03 -18.82 6.95
N LEU A 234 13.14 -19.32 7.81
CA LEU A 234 12.64 -18.56 8.94
C LEU A 234 13.78 -18.13 9.87
N THR A 235 13.88 -16.83 10.10
CA THR A 235 14.85 -16.22 11.02
C THR A 235 14.28 -16.05 12.43
N LYS A 236 12.94 -15.96 12.51
CA LYS A 236 12.20 -15.80 13.76
C LYS A 236 10.79 -16.39 13.63
N ALA A 237 10.03 -16.39 14.71
CA ALA A 237 8.62 -16.78 14.68
C ALA A 237 7.84 -15.82 13.77
N PRO A 238 7.13 -16.31 12.76
CA PRO A 238 6.40 -15.47 11.82
C PRO A 238 5.16 -14.84 12.46
N TYR A 239 4.73 -13.71 11.92
CA TYR A 239 3.50 -13.01 12.28
C TYR A 239 2.26 -13.79 11.84
N CYS A 240 2.25 -14.20 10.56
CA CYS A 240 1.15 -14.92 9.92
C CYS A 240 1.64 -15.60 8.64
N GLU A 241 0.73 -16.27 7.93
CA GLU A 241 0.93 -16.83 6.59
C GLU A 241 0.26 -15.92 5.56
N LEU A 242 0.91 -15.65 4.44
CA LEU A 242 0.26 -15.20 3.21
C LEU A 242 -0.32 -16.44 2.53
N SER A 243 -1.56 -16.76 2.88
CA SER A 243 -2.19 -18.02 2.50
C SER A 243 -2.77 -18.02 1.10
N GLY A 244 -3.28 -16.88 0.64
CA GLY A 244 -3.88 -16.75 -0.69
C GLY A 244 -3.65 -15.40 -1.33
N TYR A 245 -3.75 -15.37 -2.65
CA TYR A 245 -3.66 -14.15 -3.43
C TYR A 245 -4.19 -14.37 -4.85
N ALA A 246 -4.72 -13.30 -5.43
CA ALA A 246 -5.11 -13.30 -6.84
C ALA A 246 -5.04 -11.89 -7.43
N ASN A 247 -4.88 -11.87 -8.74
CA ASN A 247 -4.98 -10.68 -9.57
C ASN A 247 -5.91 -10.97 -10.73
N ALA A 248 -6.82 -10.05 -11.00
CA ALA A 248 -7.73 -10.09 -12.14
C ALA A 248 -7.72 -8.75 -12.85
N ASN A 249 -7.66 -8.75 -14.17
CA ASN A 249 -7.79 -7.54 -14.95
C ASN A 249 -9.18 -7.44 -15.57
N GLU A 250 -9.79 -6.26 -15.49
CA GLU A 250 -11.02 -5.94 -16.19
C GLU A 250 -10.76 -4.87 -17.26
N ALA A 251 -11.24 -5.10 -18.46
CA ALA A 251 -11.05 -4.17 -19.58
C ALA A 251 -12.26 -3.22 -19.72
N TYR A 252 -12.67 -2.58 -18.62
CA TYR A 252 -13.84 -1.72 -18.59
C TYR A 252 -13.51 -0.27 -18.99
N HIS A 253 -12.60 0.36 -18.24
CA HIS A 253 -12.22 1.75 -18.43
C HIS A 253 -10.81 2.01 -17.90
N GLN A 254 -10.12 3.06 -18.40
CA GLN A 254 -8.74 3.36 -17.98
C GLN A 254 -8.64 3.77 -16.50
N THR A 255 -9.64 4.47 -15.96
CA THR A 255 -9.63 5.02 -14.60
C THR A 255 -10.86 4.68 -13.77
N GLY A 256 -11.87 4.03 -14.36
CA GLY A 256 -13.13 3.66 -13.71
C GLY A 256 -13.22 2.16 -13.46
N SER A 257 -13.78 1.77 -12.33
CA SER A 257 -14.13 0.39 -12.02
C SER A 257 -15.44 -0.01 -12.70
N SER A 258 -15.59 -1.29 -13.05
CA SER A 258 -16.83 -1.79 -13.65
C SER A 258 -18.02 -1.62 -12.70
N PRO A 259 -19.19 -1.14 -13.18
CA PRO A 259 -20.35 -0.94 -12.33
C PRO A 259 -20.84 -2.23 -11.64
N ASP A 260 -20.56 -3.39 -12.24
CA ASP A 260 -20.98 -4.70 -11.72
C ASP A 260 -20.00 -5.32 -10.73
N GLY A 261 -18.83 -4.69 -10.51
CA GLY A 261 -17.78 -5.16 -9.62
C GLY A 261 -17.14 -6.48 -10.05
N ASN A 262 -17.06 -6.76 -11.36
CA ASN A 262 -16.56 -8.04 -11.86
C ASN A 262 -15.08 -8.27 -11.56
N GLY A 263 -14.23 -7.26 -11.76
CA GLY A 263 -12.80 -7.35 -11.46
C GLY A 263 -12.54 -7.58 -9.96
N PRO A 264 -13.07 -6.74 -9.06
CA PRO A 264 -13.03 -6.96 -7.62
C PRO A 264 -13.58 -8.33 -7.19
N PHE A 265 -14.70 -8.76 -7.74
CA PHE A 265 -15.30 -10.07 -7.46
C PHE A 265 -14.34 -11.21 -7.82
N LEU A 266 -13.73 -11.18 -9.00
CA LEU A 266 -12.81 -12.22 -9.46
C LEU A 266 -11.55 -12.28 -8.59
N SER A 267 -10.93 -11.13 -8.30
CA SER A 267 -9.71 -11.09 -7.48
C SER A 267 -9.96 -11.60 -6.07
N MET A 268 -11.02 -11.14 -5.40
CA MET A 268 -11.37 -11.58 -4.04
C MET A 268 -11.73 -13.07 -4.02
N SER A 269 -12.60 -13.54 -4.93
CA SER A 269 -13.03 -14.94 -4.96
C SER A 269 -11.86 -15.89 -5.19
N GLN A 270 -10.98 -15.55 -6.14
CA GLN A 270 -9.80 -16.36 -6.45
C GLN A 270 -8.76 -16.32 -5.33
N ALA A 271 -8.58 -15.18 -4.64
CA ALA A 271 -7.69 -15.07 -3.50
C ALA A 271 -8.15 -15.98 -2.34
N ILE A 272 -9.45 -15.94 -2.02
CA ILE A 272 -10.07 -16.81 -1.00
C ILE A 272 -9.90 -18.29 -1.39
N ALA A 273 -10.22 -18.64 -2.64
CA ALA A 273 -10.07 -20.01 -3.13
C ALA A 273 -8.60 -20.48 -3.12
N SER A 274 -7.64 -19.62 -3.49
CA SER A 274 -6.21 -19.94 -3.45
C SER A 274 -5.66 -20.16 -2.06
N ALA A 275 -6.31 -19.57 -1.03
CA ALA A 275 -6.05 -19.83 0.39
C ALA A 275 -6.64 -21.15 0.88
N GLY A 276 -7.46 -21.84 0.07
CA GLY A 276 -8.21 -23.02 0.48
C GLY A 276 -9.35 -22.71 1.44
N LEU A 277 -9.87 -21.49 1.42
CA LEU A 277 -10.90 -20.99 2.32
C LEU A 277 -12.25 -20.83 1.60
N THR A 278 -13.31 -20.76 2.37
CA THR A 278 -14.62 -20.27 1.95
C THR A 278 -14.79 -18.82 2.37
N ALA A 279 -15.72 -18.09 1.75
CA ALA A 279 -16.03 -16.70 2.13
C ALA A 279 -16.37 -16.57 3.62
N GLY A 280 -17.12 -17.52 4.19
CA GLY A 280 -17.50 -17.52 5.61
C GLY A 280 -16.33 -17.65 6.60
N ALA A 281 -15.13 -17.94 6.13
CA ALA A 281 -13.94 -18.01 6.99
C ALA A 281 -13.22 -16.65 7.15
N ILE A 282 -13.52 -15.66 6.31
CA ILE A 282 -12.92 -14.32 6.40
C ILE A 282 -13.49 -13.59 7.61
N ASP A 283 -12.62 -13.12 8.49
CA ASP A 283 -13.00 -12.44 9.74
C ASP A 283 -12.99 -10.90 9.59
N TYR A 284 -12.20 -10.37 8.65
CA TYR A 284 -12.09 -8.92 8.41
C TYR A 284 -11.66 -8.64 6.97
N ILE A 285 -12.17 -7.56 6.38
CA ILE A 285 -11.75 -7.07 5.07
C ILE A 285 -11.14 -5.67 5.22
N ASN A 286 -9.87 -5.53 4.86
CA ASN A 286 -9.28 -4.24 4.56
C ASN A 286 -9.61 -3.92 3.10
N VAL A 287 -10.60 -3.04 2.91
CA VAL A 287 -11.11 -2.71 1.57
C VAL A 287 -10.22 -1.69 0.87
N HIS A 288 -10.24 -1.71 -0.46
CA HIS A 288 -9.60 -0.64 -1.23
C HIS A 288 -10.20 0.72 -0.90
N GLY A 289 -11.52 0.86 -0.87
CA GLY A 289 -12.27 1.93 -0.23
C GLY A 289 -11.66 3.32 -0.38
N THR A 290 -11.66 3.87 -1.60
CA THR A 290 -11.02 5.16 -1.89
C THR A 290 -11.86 6.37 -1.50
N GLY A 291 -13.16 6.18 -1.27
CA GLY A 291 -14.12 7.28 -1.12
C GLY A 291 -14.60 7.84 -2.46
N THR A 292 -14.17 7.27 -3.60
CA THR A 292 -14.72 7.66 -4.89
C THR A 292 -16.05 6.93 -5.16
N PRO A 293 -17.05 7.59 -5.77
CA PRO A 293 -18.34 6.97 -6.03
C PRO A 293 -18.24 5.65 -6.79
N SER A 294 -17.45 5.59 -7.85
CA SER A 294 -17.35 4.42 -8.73
C SER A 294 -16.63 3.23 -8.08
N ASN A 295 -15.50 3.47 -7.40
CA ASN A 295 -14.74 2.39 -6.78
C ASN A 295 -15.55 1.73 -5.65
N ASP A 296 -16.08 2.53 -4.72
CA ASP A 296 -16.73 1.99 -3.53
C ASP A 296 -18.05 1.29 -3.89
N ALA A 297 -18.77 1.75 -4.93
CA ALA A 297 -19.93 1.05 -5.46
C ALA A 297 -19.56 -0.31 -6.09
N SER A 298 -18.51 -0.34 -6.91
CA SER A 298 -18.00 -1.55 -7.56
C SER A 298 -17.51 -2.58 -6.53
N GLU A 299 -16.68 -2.17 -5.58
CA GLU A 299 -16.18 -3.02 -4.50
C GLU A 299 -17.33 -3.52 -3.61
N GLY A 300 -18.26 -2.63 -3.27
CA GLY A 300 -19.44 -2.97 -2.47
C GLY A 300 -20.32 -4.05 -3.11
N LYS A 301 -20.57 -3.96 -4.43
CA LYS A 301 -21.27 -5.02 -5.18
C LYS A 301 -20.51 -6.34 -5.15
N ALA A 302 -19.21 -6.31 -5.32
CA ALA A 302 -18.40 -7.51 -5.28
C ALA A 302 -18.41 -8.16 -3.89
N ILE A 303 -18.31 -7.37 -2.82
CA ILE A 303 -18.44 -7.86 -1.42
C ILE A 303 -19.80 -8.55 -1.22
N ARG A 304 -20.91 -7.91 -1.64
CA ARG A 304 -22.24 -8.54 -1.52
C ARG A 304 -22.34 -9.84 -2.30
N ARG A 305 -21.83 -9.90 -3.52
CA ARG A 305 -21.84 -11.11 -4.34
C ARG A 305 -21.08 -12.28 -3.73
N ILE A 306 -20.01 -12.01 -2.95
CA ILE A 306 -19.18 -13.04 -2.34
C ILE A 306 -19.73 -13.48 -0.98
N PHE A 307 -20.15 -12.51 -0.15
CA PHE A 307 -20.47 -12.74 1.26
C PHE A 307 -21.97 -12.79 1.54
N ASP A 308 -22.81 -12.40 0.54
CA ASP A 308 -24.27 -12.43 0.58
C ASP A 308 -24.82 -11.77 1.87
N THR A 309 -25.43 -12.54 2.76
CA THR A 309 -26.05 -12.07 3.99
C THR A 309 -25.08 -11.94 5.17
N ARG A 310 -23.92 -12.61 5.12
CA ARG A 310 -22.93 -12.61 6.19
C ARG A 310 -21.67 -11.87 5.79
N ILE A 311 -21.76 -10.56 5.66
CA ILE A 311 -20.61 -9.70 5.34
C ILE A 311 -19.73 -9.57 6.59
N PRO A 312 -18.41 -9.90 6.50
CA PRO A 312 -17.48 -9.67 7.60
C PRO A 312 -17.33 -8.17 7.88
N PRO A 313 -16.93 -7.76 9.10
CA PRO A 313 -16.49 -6.39 9.35
C PRO A 313 -15.48 -5.95 8.29
N PHE A 314 -15.62 -4.73 7.80
CA PHE A 314 -14.71 -4.16 6.81
C PHE A 314 -14.46 -2.67 7.07
N SER A 315 -13.29 -2.18 6.71
CA SER A 315 -12.99 -0.75 6.75
C SER A 315 -11.86 -0.37 5.79
N SER A 316 -11.82 0.91 5.43
CA SER A 316 -10.72 1.52 4.69
C SER A 316 -9.87 2.37 5.62
N VAL A 317 -8.55 2.21 5.52
CA VAL A 317 -7.60 3.06 6.25
C VAL A 317 -7.22 4.32 5.47
N LYS A 318 -7.76 4.51 4.27
CA LYS A 318 -7.42 5.68 3.44
C LYS A 318 -7.87 7.00 4.02
N ALA A 319 -8.91 7.01 4.87
CA ALA A 319 -9.27 8.21 5.61
C ALA A 319 -8.24 8.61 6.69
N PHE A 320 -7.31 7.70 7.07
CA PHE A 320 -6.17 7.99 7.96
C PHE A 320 -4.96 8.51 7.20
N ILE A 321 -4.57 7.82 6.13
CA ILE A 321 -3.27 7.99 5.46
C ILE A 321 -3.35 8.53 4.03
N GLY A 322 -4.56 8.79 3.53
CA GLY A 322 -4.78 9.09 2.12
C GLY A 322 -4.57 7.87 1.21
N HIS A 323 -4.83 8.06 -0.07
CA HIS A 323 -4.46 7.09 -1.08
C HIS A 323 -2.99 7.25 -1.44
N THR A 324 -2.16 6.30 -1.02
CA THR A 324 -0.70 6.33 -1.19
C THR A 324 -0.24 5.66 -2.50
N LEU A 325 -1.11 5.65 -3.50
CA LEU A 325 -0.84 5.16 -4.86
C LEU A 325 -0.27 3.74 -4.88
N GLY A 326 0.87 3.51 -5.53
CA GLY A 326 1.50 2.19 -5.61
C GLY A 326 2.05 1.65 -4.29
N ALA A 327 2.13 2.47 -3.25
CA ALA A 327 2.50 2.04 -1.90
C ALA A 327 1.31 1.51 -1.08
N SER A 328 0.05 1.78 -1.51
CA SER A 328 -1.15 1.54 -0.71
C SER A 328 -1.20 0.14 -0.10
N GLU A 329 -1.17 -0.89 -0.94
CA GLU A 329 -1.25 -2.27 -0.43
C GLU A 329 -0.04 -2.68 0.41
N GLY A 330 1.13 -2.09 0.19
CA GLY A 330 2.29 -2.34 1.05
C GLY A 330 2.03 -1.91 2.50
N ILE A 331 1.44 -0.73 2.68
CA ILE A 331 1.05 -0.20 3.99
C ILE A 331 -0.14 -0.97 4.56
N GLU A 332 -1.15 -1.20 3.74
CA GLU A 332 -2.39 -1.90 4.11
C GLU A 332 -2.13 -3.36 4.47
N ALA A 333 -1.17 -4.01 3.81
CA ALA A 333 -0.71 -5.36 4.17
C ALA A 333 -0.04 -5.39 5.56
N VAL A 334 0.79 -4.38 5.90
CA VAL A 334 1.33 -4.25 7.27
C VAL A 334 0.19 -4.15 8.28
N TYR A 335 -0.82 -3.31 8.02
CA TYR A 335 -1.96 -3.16 8.94
C TYR A 335 -2.81 -4.43 9.02
N SER A 336 -2.99 -5.15 7.92
CA SER A 336 -3.68 -6.45 7.89
C SER A 336 -2.97 -7.52 8.73
N VAL A 337 -1.64 -7.56 8.68
CA VAL A 337 -0.84 -8.45 9.54
C VAL A 337 -0.98 -8.06 11.02
N LEU A 338 -0.97 -6.76 11.34
CA LEU A 338 -1.19 -6.27 12.70
C LEU A 338 -2.60 -6.59 13.22
N SER A 339 -3.62 -6.56 12.34
CA SER A 339 -4.99 -7.00 12.67
C SER A 339 -5.00 -8.45 13.16
N ILE A 340 -4.33 -9.36 12.47
CA ILE A 340 -4.19 -10.76 12.88
C ILE A 340 -3.40 -10.86 14.19
N ARG A 341 -2.25 -10.20 14.25
CA ARG A 341 -1.32 -10.33 15.40
C ARG A 341 -1.93 -9.88 16.71
N HIS A 342 -2.75 -8.83 16.68
CA HIS A 342 -3.30 -8.18 17.87
C HIS A 342 -4.83 -8.27 18.00
N GLY A 343 -5.50 -8.95 17.07
CA GLY A 343 -6.98 -9.06 17.07
C GLY A 343 -7.67 -7.71 16.88
N LEU A 344 -7.25 -6.91 15.86
CA LEU A 344 -7.69 -5.53 15.68
C LEU A 344 -8.57 -5.36 14.45
N ILE A 345 -9.59 -4.50 14.57
CA ILE A 345 -10.32 -3.92 13.44
C ILE A 345 -10.20 -2.41 13.56
N TYR A 346 -9.73 -1.77 12.48
CA TYR A 346 -9.59 -0.32 12.42
C TYR A 346 -10.90 0.34 12.02
N PRO A 347 -11.21 1.55 12.53
CA PRO A 347 -12.42 2.24 12.14
C PRO A 347 -12.33 2.80 10.71
N ASN A 348 -13.45 2.78 10.01
CA ASN A 348 -13.65 3.54 8.79
C ASN A 348 -14.04 4.97 9.17
N LEU A 349 -13.10 5.90 9.08
CA LEU A 349 -13.37 7.29 9.49
C LEU A 349 -14.35 7.99 8.54
N ASN A 350 -15.04 9.00 9.06
CA ASN A 350 -15.92 9.92 8.34
C ASN A 350 -17.18 9.25 7.71
N PHE A 351 -17.54 8.05 8.11
CA PHE A 351 -18.77 7.40 7.67
C PHE A 351 -19.96 7.85 8.54
N HIS A 352 -21.03 8.31 7.91
CA HIS A 352 -22.24 8.77 8.58
C HIS A 352 -23.51 8.07 8.08
N LEU A 353 -23.60 7.85 6.78
CA LEU A 353 -24.78 7.30 6.13
C LEU A 353 -24.41 6.25 5.10
N SER A 354 -25.08 5.10 5.14
CA SER A 354 -24.93 4.08 4.11
C SER A 354 -25.49 4.55 2.76
N ASP A 355 -24.86 4.09 1.70
CA ASP A 355 -25.38 4.20 0.35
C ASP A 355 -26.61 3.29 0.22
N GLU A 356 -27.71 3.81 -0.30
CA GLU A 356 -28.97 3.07 -0.44
C GLU A 356 -28.85 1.86 -1.39
N GLU A 357 -28.03 1.96 -2.43
CA GLU A 357 -27.80 0.88 -3.40
C GLU A 357 -27.02 -0.29 -2.78
N SER A 358 -25.94 0.02 -2.08
CA SER A 358 -25.11 -1.02 -1.46
C SER A 358 -25.64 -1.46 -0.10
N GLY A 359 -26.22 -0.57 0.70
CA GLY A 359 -26.65 -0.80 2.07
C GLY A 359 -25.51 -1.32 2.98
N LEU A 360 -24.25 -1.13 2.57
CA LEU A 360 -23.08 -1.58 3.32
C LEU A 360 -22.76 -0.59 4.44
N ILE A 361 -22.43 -1.12 5.61
CA ILE A 361 -22.03 -0.34 6.78
C ILE A 361 -20.65 -0.83 7.20
N PRO A 362 -19.59 -0.02 6.99
CA PRO A 362 -18.25 -0.35 7.45
C PRO A 362 -18.16 -0.30 8.99
N GLU A 363 -17.14 -0.93 9.55
CA GLU A 363 -16.86 -0.79 10.97
C GLU A 363 -16.36 0.63 11.27
N THR A 364 -17.05 1.36 12.14
CA THR A 364 -16.74 2.76 12.47
C THR A 364 -16.06 2.94 13.81
N VAL A 365 -15.92 1.86 14.59
CA VAL A 365 -15.33 1.86 15.92
C VAL A 365 -14.09 0.99 15.94
N PHE A 366 -13.02 1.46 16.59
CA PHE A 366 -11.85 0.63 16.81
C PHE A 366 -12.21 -0.56 17.72
N ARG A 367 -11.86 -1.76 17.29
CA ARG A 367 -12.09 -2.97 18.07
C ARG A 367 -10.79 -3.73 18.28
N SER A 368 -10.63 -4.36 19.45
CA SER A 368 -9.44 -5.12 19.83
C SER A 368 -9.79 -6.41 20.58
N GLY A 369 -8.83 -7.31 20.70
CA GLY A 369 -9.02 -8.59 21.40
C GLY A 369 -9.93 -9.57 20.66
N LEU A 370 -10.08 -9.39 19.35
CA LEU A 370 -10.93 -10.24 18.51
C LEU A 370 -10.17 -11.46 18.01
N PRO A 371 -10.83 -12.62 17.83
CA PRO A 371 -10.19 -13.81 17.27
C PRO A 371 -10.10 -13.72 15.74
N ILE A 372 -9.30 -12.76 15.22
CA ILE A 372 -9.11 -12.58 13.78
C ILE A 372 -8.12 -13.63 13.27
N ARG A 373 -8.59 -14.53 12.42
CA ARG A 373 -7.79 -15.61 11.82
C ARG A 373 -7.46 -15.36 10.36
N HIS A 374 -8.36 -14.74 9.61
CA HIS A 374 -8.22 -14.52 8.18
C HIS A 374 -8.62 -13.09 7.82
N VAL A 375 -7.69 -12.36 7.23
CA VAL A 375 -7.91 -10.99 6.71
C VAL A 375 -7.78 -11.02 5.20
N LEU A 376 -8.80 -10.50 4.51
CA LEU A 376 -8.77 -10.20 3.08
C LEU A 376 -8.37 -8.74 2.89
N SER A 377 -7.33 -8.45 2.11
CA SER A 377 -6.87 -7.10 1.78
C SER A 377 -6.97 -6.84 0.28
N ASN A 378 -7.59 -5.73 -0.10
CA ASN A 378 -7.94 -5.40 -1.48
C ASN A 378 -7.21 -4.18 -1.99
N SER A 379 -6.71 -4.24 -3.21
CA SER A 379 -6.11 -3.11 -3.90
C SER A 379 -6.48 -3.10 -5.38
N PHE A 380 -7.24 -2.09 -5.80
CA PHE A 380 -7.78 -1.99 -7.15
C PHE A 380 -7.18 -0.78 -7.87
N GLY A 381 -6.49 -1.04 -8.96
CA GLY A 381 -5.71 -0.05 -9.69
C GLY A 381 -6.40 0.45 -10.97
N PHE A 382 -6.10 1.68 -11.35
CA PHE A 382 -6.39 2.17 -12.68
C PHE A 382 -5.86 1.21 -13.75
N GLY A 383 -6.53 1.15 -14.90
CA GLY A 383 -6.28 0.14 -15.93
C GLY A 383 -7.00 -1.19 -15.66
N GLY A 384 -7.82 -1.27 -14.61
CA GLY A 384 -8.61 -2.44 -14.26
C GLY A 384 -7.84 -3.56 -13.56
N ASN A 385 -6.65 -3.27 -13.02
CA ASN A 385 -5.83 -4.25 -12.32
C ASN A 385 -6.30 -4.41 -10.87
N ASN A 386 -7.07 -5.46 -10.60
CA ASN A 386 -7.67 -5.75 -9.29
C ASN A 386 -6.87 -6.85 -8.59
N SER A 387 -6.40 -6.58 -7.39
CA SER A 387 -5.58 -7.49 -6.59
C SER A 387 -6.19 -7.70 -5.22
N SER A 388 -6.11 -8.93 -4.71
CA SER A 388 -6.54 -9.29 -3.36
C SER A 388 -5.55 -10.26 -2.73
N LEU A 389 -5.25 -10.03 -1.44
CA LEU A 389 -4.36 -10.85 -0.62
C LEU A 389 -5.14 -11.44 0.55
N VAL A 390 -4.82 -12.66 0.95
CA VAL A 390 -5.37 -13.29 2.17
C VAL A 390 -4.22 -13.59 3.12
N PHE A 391 -4.26 -12.97 4.28
CA PHE A 391 -3.37 -13.25 5.39
C PHE A 391 -4.10 -14.15 6.39
N SER A 392 -3.41 -15.16 6.91
CA SER A 392 -4.01 -16.15 7.82
C SER A 392 -3.12 -16.36 9.04
N THR A 393 -3.75 -16.53 10.21
CA THR A 393 -3.04 -16.96 11.43
C THR A 393 -2.32 -18.29 11.19
N LEU A 394 -1.27 -18.51 11.93
CA LEU A 394 -0.55 -19.79 11.88
C LEU A 394 -1.42 -20.90 12.47
N ASN A 395 -1.63 -21.96 11.72
CA ASN A 395 -2.22 -23.17 12.30
C ASN A 395 -1.24 -23.70 13.35
N ARG A 396 -1.62 -23.63 14.60
CA ARG A 396 -0.92 -24.30 15.70
C ARG A 396 -1.35 -25.74 15.77
#